data_e59a18f49e7866b067bbfc09e6f2af92
#
_entry.id   e59a18f49e7866b067bbfc09e6f2af92
#
_cell.length_a   1.000
_cell.length_b   1.000
_cell.length_c   1.000
_cell.angle_alpha   90.00
_cell.angle_beta   90.00
_cell.angle_gamma   90.00
#
_symmetry.space_group_name_H-M   'P 1'
#
loop_
_entity.id
_entity.type
_entity.pdbx_description
1 polymer ?
#
loop_
_entity_poly.entity_id
_entity_poly.type
_entity_poly.pdbx_seq_one_letter_code
_entity_poly.pdbx_strand_id
1 'polypeptide(L)'
;MIRHLVALSTAAALFTAAGCSKPEAAPAAPGHPNLSGSWVRPLGDREVGGLPPVNEIPLTPWAATKFKAERPAAGENQDFANTTDPSLRYADPNGYPRISLHPMRFKLIQTDDYVYQLWEYNQNWRQIALNVPPDPDPALTWYGNAVGKWEGDTLVVDSVGYKDSTWLDARGLPHTQDLHLVERIH
;
A
#
# COMPACT_ATOMS: atom_id res chain seq x y z
N MET A 1 69.81 0.01 26.27
CA MET A 1 68.62 0.89 26.07
C MET A 1 68.42 1.10 24.59
N ILE A 2 67.47 0.38 24.01
CA ILE A 2 67.14 0.47 22.58
C ILE A 2 65.79 1.18 22.48
N ARG A 3 65.78 2.38 21.89
CA ARG A 3 64.56 3.14 21.61
C ARG A 3 64.02 2.74 20.25
N HIS A 4 62.86 2.10 20.22
CA HIS A 4 62.11 1.89 18.95
C HIS A 4 61.29 3.14 18.67
N LEU A 5 61.58 3.77 17.52
CA LEU A 5 60.72 4.77 16.90
C LEU A 5 59.63 4.04 16.13
N VAL A 6 58.36 4.27 16.49
CA VAL A 6 57.19 3.86 15.69
C VAL A 6 56.81 5.03 14.83
N ALA A 7 56.97 4.87 13.51
CA ALA A 7 56.47 5.82 12.52
C ALA A 7 54.99 5.57 12.27
N LEU A 8 54.14 6.54 12.61
CA LEU A 8 52.72 6.54 12.25
C LEU A 8 52.56 7.10 10.81
N SER A 9 52.23 6.25 9.86
CA SER A 9 51.83 6.69 8.51
C SER A 9 50.34 7.03 8.49
N THR A 10 50.01 8.29 8.35
CA THR A 10 48.65 8.76 8.12
C THR A 10 48.29 8.56 6.64
N ALA A 11 47.48 7.56 6.36
CA ALA A 11 46.86 7.41 5.04
C ALA A 11 45.67 8.36 4.95
N ALA A 12 45.79 9.40 4.13
CA ALA A 12 44.67 10.29 3.78
C ALA A 12 43.77 9.58 2.77
N ALA A 13 42.58 9.16 3.20
CA ALA A 13 41.55 8.64 2.32
C ALA A 13 40.86 9.81 1.60
N LEU A 14 41.10 9.96 0.32
CA LEU A 14 40.34 10.87 -0.55
C LEU A 14 38.94 10.29 -0.77
N PHE A 15 37.94 10.83 -0.06
CA PHE A 15 36.54 10.61 -0.40
C PHE A 15 36.21 11.45 -1.63
N THR A 16 36.14 10.82 -2.79
CA THR A 16 35.48 11.41 -3.96
C THR A 16 33.99 11.41 -3.71
N ALA A 17 33.40 12.61 -3.55
CA ALA A 17 31.95 12.77 -3.50
C ALA A 17 31.39 12.33 -4.86
N ALA A 18 30.91 11.08 -4.95
CA ALA A 18 30.05 10.67 -6.05
C ALA A 18 28.76 11.51 -5.95
N GLY A 19 28.55 12.40 -6.89
CA GLY A 19 27.35 13.22 -6.97
C GLY A 19 26.13 12.28 -6.94
N CYS A 20 25.19 12.53 -6.04
CA CYS A 20 23.87 11.92 -6.05
C CYS A 20 23.18 12.27 -7.36
N SER A 21 23.37 11.47 -8.41
CA SER A 21 22.49 11.51 -9.57
C SER A 21 21.10 11.13 -9.10
N LYS A 22 20.12 11.96 -9.41
CA LYS A 22 18.71 11.67 -9.19
C LYS A 22 18.43 10.30 -9.82
N PRO A 23 17.88 9.33 -9.11
CA PRO A 23 17.59 8.03 -9.70
C PRO A 23 16.66 8.25 -10.90
N GLU A 24 17.15 7.98 -12.07
CA GLU A 24 16.37 7.98 -13.31
C GLU A 24 15.31 6.89 -13.17
N ALA A 25 14.06 7.26 -13.43
CA ALA A 25 12.98 6.28 -13.46
C ALA A 25 13.33 5.21 -14.48
N ALA A 26 13.19 3.94 -14.12
CA ALA A 26 13.39 2.85 -15.07
C ALA A 26 12.56 3.10 -16.34
N PRO A 27 13.10 2.84 -17.53
CA PRO A 27 12.33 3.00 -18.76
C PRO A 27 11.08 2.13 -18.71
N ALA A 28 9.95 2.68 -19.17
CA ALA A 28 8.71 1.92 -19.31
C ALA A 28 8.94 0.73 -20.24
N ALA A 29 8.34 -0.41 -19.93
CA ALA A 29 8.28 -1.53 -20.87
C ALA A 29 7.65 -1.04 -22.20
N PRO A 30 8.15 -1.46 -23.36
CA PRO A 30 7.63 -0.99 -24.64
C PRO A 30 6.12 -1.25 -24.76
N GLY A 31 5.33 -0.20 -24.95
CA GLY A 31 3.89 -0.29 -25.22
C GLY A 31 2.95 0.01 -24.05
N HIS A 32 3.45 0.33 -22.85
CA HIS A 32 2.61 0.70 -21.71
C HIS A 32 3.09 1.98 -21.02
N PRO A 33 2.20 2.74 -20.35
CA PRO A 33 2.59 3.89 -19.57
C PRO A 33 3.59 3.52 -18.46
N ASN A 34 4.52 4.42 -18.18
CA ASN A 34 5.39 4.29 -17.01
C ASN A 34 4.69 4.88 -15.78
N LEU A 35 4.23 4.02 -14.89
CA LEU A 35 3.58 4.41 -13.64
C LEU A 35 4.56 4.85 -12.55
N SER A 36 5.88 4.68 -12.75
CA SER A 36 6.89 5.03 -11.75
C SER A 36 6.84 6.50 -11.41
N GLY A 37 6.77 6.83 -10.13
CA GLY A 37 6.69 8.20 -9.68
C GLY A 37 6.20 8.32 -8.24
N SER A 38 6.14 9.56 -7.77
CA SER A 38 5.53 9.89 -6.49
C SER A 38 4.13 10.45 -6.74
N TRP A 39 3.17 9.88 -6.05
CA TRP A 39 1.76 10.17 -6.21
C TRP A 39 1.16 10.65 -4.90
N VAL A 40 0.12 11.42 -4.99
CA VAL A 40 -0.71 11.81 -3.85
C VAL A 40 -2.16 11.72 -4.29
N ARG A 41 -2.99 11.17 -3.44
CA ARG A 41 -4.42 11.23 -3.67
C ARG A 41 -4.89 12.67 -3.42
N PRO A 42 -5.57 13.31 -4.37
CA PRO A 42 -6.15 14.62 -4.12
C PRO A 42 -7.20 14.50 -3.00
N LEU A 43 -7.16 15.45 -2.07
CA LEU A 43 -8.24 15.66 -1.11
C LEU A 43 -9.43 16.21 -1.92
N GLY A 44 -10.27 15.33 -2.41
CA GLY A 44 -11.51 15.72 -3.09
C GLY A 44 -12.62 15.95 -2.08
N ASP A 45 -13.75 16.52 -2.55
CA ASP A 45 -14.96 16.82 -1.77
C ASP A 45 -15.72 15.58 -1.27
N ARG A 46 -15.11 14.40 -1.38
CA ARG A 46 -15.71 13.15 -0.94
C ARG A 46 -15.35 12.88 0.51
N GLU A 47 -16.34 12.42 1.24
CA GLU A 47 -16.22 11.99 2.64
C GLU A 47 -15.00 11.10 2.90
N VAL A 48 -14.65 10.94 4.16
CA VAL A 48 -13.51 10.19 4.65
C VAL A 48 -13.30 8.89 3.84
N GLY A 49 -12.23 8.85 3.07
CA GLY A 49 -11.84 7.67 2.29
C GLY A 49 -12.29 7.65 0.81
N GLY A 50 -13.13 8.61 0.33
CA GLY A 50 -13.55 8.67 -1.10
C GLY A 50 -14.39 7.49 -1.60
N LEU A 51 -14.89 6.66 -0.70
CA LEU A 51 -15.93 5.67 -0.98
C LEU A 51 -17.31 6.35 -0.92
N PRO A 52 -18.33 5.77 -1.59
CA PRO A 52 -19.70 6.24 -1.47
C PRO A 52 -20.17 6.31 -0.02
N PRO A 53 -21.18 7.12 0.32
CA PRO A 53 -21.86 7.05 1.60
C PRO A 53 -22.27 5.61 1.93
N VAL A 54 -22.20 5.21 3.19
CA VAL A 54 -22.44 3.80 3.58
C VAL A 54 -23.82 3.30 3.18
N ASN A 55 -24.82 4.16 3.20
CA ASN A 55 -26.18 3.83 2.78
C ASN A 55 -26.31 3.55 1.26
N GLU A 56 -25.31 3.90 0.47
CA GLU A 56 -25.24 3.59 -0.97
C GLU A 56 -24.45 2.30 -1.26
N ILE A 57 -23.80 1.72 -0.24
CA ILE A 57 -23.04 0.49 -0.36
C ILE A 57 -23.96 -0.70 -0.12
N PRO A 58 -24.04 -1.67 -1.04
CA PRO A 58 -24.93 -2.84 -0.90
C PRO A 58 -24.36 -3.83 0.11
N LEU A 59 -24.51 -3.55 1.41
CA LEU A 59 -24.04 -4.42 2.48
C LEU A 59 -24.88 -5.70 2.57
N THR A 60 -24.22 -6.83 2.72
CA THR A 60 -24.90 -8.07 3.15
C THR A 60 -25.44 -7.92 4.57
N PRO A 61 -26.45 -8.73 5.02
CA PRO A 61 -26.93 -8.70 6.40
C PRO A 61 -25.83 -8.89 7.45
N TRP A 62 -24.86 -9.74 7.16
CA TRP A 62 -23.67 -9.94 7.99
C TRP A 62 -22.84 -8.65 8.09
N ALA A 63 -22.48 -8.05 6.93
CA ALA A 63 -21.68 -6.85 6.89
C ALA A 63 -22.36 -5.66 7.59
N ALA A 64 -23.68 -5.51 7.42
CA ALA A 64 -24.44 -4.47 8.07
C ALA A 64 -24.47 -4.65 9.61
N THR A 65 -24.59 -5.89 10.09
CA THR A 65 -24.54 -6.20 11.52
C THR A 65 -23.16 -5.92 12.09
N LYS A 66 -22.11 -6.36 11.41
CA LYS A 66 -20.72 -6.14 11.81
C LYS A 66 -20.40 -4.65 11.84
N PHE A 67 -20.72 -3.91 10.77
CA PHE A 67 -20.51 -2.48 10.67
C PHE A 67 -21.14 -1.69 11.83
N LYS A 68 -22.37 -2.02 12.24
CA LYS A 68 -23.05 -1.38 13.38
C LYS A 68 -22.33 -1.63 14.72
N ALA A 69 -21.60 -2.73 14.83
CA ALA A 69 -20.85 -3.05 16.04
C ALA A 69 -19.49 -2.36 16.09
N GLU A 70 -18.97 -1.92 14.96
CA GLU A 70 -17.66 -1.25 14.89
C GLU A 70 -17.72 0.16 15.47
N ARG A 71 -16.58 0.60 16.05
CA ARG A 71 -16.37 1.94 16.63
C ARG A 71 -15.14 2.55 16.00
N PRO A 72 -15.26 3.11 14.79
CA PRO A 72 -14.16 3.77 14.09
C PRO A 72 -13.78 5.09 14.74
N ALA A 73 -12.62 5.63 14.38
CA ALA A 73 -12.21 6.97 14.74
C ALA A 73 -12.91 8.07 13.90
N ALA A 74 -13.62 7.69 12.84
CA ALA A 74 -14.32 8.60 11.94
C ALA A 74 -15.59 7.94 11.36
N GLY A 75 -16.52 8.76 10.85
CA GLY A 75 -17.76 8.29 10.25
C GLY A 75 -18.94 8.26 11.23
N GLU A 76 -20.06 7.64 10.81
CA GLU A 76 -21.33 7.71 11.56
C GLU A 76 -21.31 6.99 12.91
N ASN A 77 -20.50 5.93 13.07
CA ASN A 77 -20.34 5.17 14.31
C ASN A 77 -19.11 5.63 15.11
N GLN A 78 -18.64 6.87 14.91
CA GLN A 78 -17.41 7.36 15.51
C GLN A 78 -17.39 7.27 17.03
N ASP A 79 -16.38 6.57 17.57
CA ASP A 79 -16.05 6.53 18.99
C ASP A 79 -14.54 6.33 19.14
N PHE A 80 -13.79 7.43 19.15
CA PHE A 80 -12.33 7.37 19.23
C PHE A 80 -11.85 6.77 20.54
N ALA A 81 -12.52 7.04 21.65
CA ALA A 81 -12.10 6.58 22.98
C ALA A 81 -12.23 5.07 23.15
N ASN A 82 -13.25 4.46 22.51
CA ASN A 82 -13.51 3.02 22.55
C ASN A 82 -13.34 2.36 21.18
N THR A 83 -12.42 2.89 20.36
CA THR A 83 -12.28 2.43 19.00
C THR A 83 -12.01 0.93 18.91
N THR A 84 -12.67 0.29 17.96
CA THR A 84 -12.42 -1.11 17.58
C THR A 84 -11.50 -1.22 16.36
N ASP A 85 -11.02 -0.08 15.84
CA ASP A 85 -10.12 -0.04 14.70
C ASP A 85 -8.83 -0.85 14.98
N PRO A 86 -8.58 -1.94 14.25
CA PRO A 86 -7.41 -2.78 14.48
C PRO A 86 -6.09 -2.03 14.37
N SER A 87 -6.02 -1.07 13.44
CA SER A 87 -4.80 -0.28 13.22
C SER A 87 -4.49 0.68 14.37
N LEU A 88 -5.50 1.18 15.07
CA LEU A 88 -5.33 2.04 16.22
C LEU A 88 -5.18 1.25 17.52
N ARG A 89 -5.88 0.12 17.62
CA ARG A 89 -5.94 -0.67 18.84
C ARG A 89 -4.76 -1.61 19.02
N TYR A 90 -4.28 -2.19 17.92
CA TYR A 90 -3.25 -3.24 17.92
C TYR A 90 -2.00 -2.87 17.12
N ALA A 91 -1.97 -1.67 16.52
CA ALA A 91 -0.96 -1.26 15.56
C ALA A 91 -0.86 -2.17 14.33
N ASP A 92 -1.96 -2.83 13.97
CA ASP A 92 -2.03 -3.65 12.77
C ASP A 92 -1.89 -2.78 11.51
N PRO A 93 -1.34 -3.31 10.43
CA PRO A 93 -1.38 -2.64 9.14
C PRO A 93 -2.81 -2.32 8.70
N ASN A 94 -3.01 -1.18 8.04
CA ASN A 94 -4.35 -0.75 7.61
C ASN A 94 -5.02 -1.73 6.65
N GLY A 95 -4.22 -2.54 5.96
CA GLY A 95 -4.70 -3.44 4.92
C GLY A 95 -5.07 -2.70 3.63
N TYR A 96 -5.44 -3.48 2.63
CA TYR A 96 -5.90 -2.98 1.35
C TYR A 96 -7.39 -3.33 1.16
N PRO A 97 -8.22 -2.43 0.60
CA PRO A 97 -7.90 -1.18 -0.09
C PRO A 97 -7.71 0.05 0.82
N ARG A 98 -7.96 -0.06 2.13
CA ARG A 98 -7.98 1.07 3.06
C ARG A 98 -6.76 1.99 2.94
N ILE A 99 -5.54 1.43 2.84
CA ILE A 99 -4.34 2.26 2.77
C ILE A 99 -4.31 3.15 1.51
N SER A 100 -4.87 2.70 0.40
CA SER A 100 -4.94 3.49 -0.84
C SER A 100 -5.91 4.68 -0.73
N LEU A 101 -6.78 4.66 0.26
CA LEU A 101 -7.74 5.73 0.53
C LEU A 101 -7.17 6.83 1.44
N HIS A 102 -6.00 6.64 2.03
CA HIS A 102 -5.34 7.68 2.81
C HIS A 102 -4.82 8.82 1.93
N PRO A 103 -4.92 10.08 2.39
CA PRO A 103 -4.43 11.24 1.65
C PRO A 103 -2.91 11.41 1.77
N MET A 104 -2.19 10.31 1.96
CA MET A 104 -0.74 10.30 2.11
C MET A 104 -0.06 10.02 0.77
N ARG A 105 1.18 10.41 0.68
CA ARG A 105 2.01 10.14 -0.50
C ARG A 105 2.31 8.65 -0.61
N PHE A 106 2.37 8.19 -1.83
CA PHE A 106 2.87 6.87 -2.16
C PHE A 106 3.77 6.94 -3.40
N LYS A 107 4.60 5.97 -3.54
CA LYS A 107 5.49 5.82 -4.70
C LYS A 107 5.16 4.55 -5.44
N LEU A 108 5.11 4.63 -6.76
CA LEU A 108 5.11 3.47 -7.63
C LEU A 108 6.51 3.26 -8.19
N ILE A 109 6.94 2.01 -8.24
CA ILE A 109 8.14 1.58 -8.93
C ILE A 109 7.72 0.45 -9.86
N GLN A 110 7.81 0.70 -11.15
CA GLN A 110 7.48 -0.28 -12.19
C GLN A 110 8.77 -0.90 -12.72
N THR A 111 8.75 -2.22 -12.83
CA THR A 111 9.77 -3.03 -13.51
C THR A 111 9.08 -3.87 -14.58
N ASP A 112 9.82 -4.71 -15.29
CA ASP A 112 9.25 -5.61 -16.31
C ASP A 112 8.33 -6.67 -15.67
N ASP A 113 8.63 -7.10 -14.44
CA ASP A 113 7.94 -8.22 -13.78
C ASP A 113 7.01 -7.77 -12.64
N TYR A 114 7.17 -6.54 -12.14
CA TYR A 114 6.46 -6.09 -10.94
C TYR A 114 6.10 -4.61 -10.97
N VAL A 115 5.01 -4.26 -10.28
CA VAL A 115 4.76 -2.91 -9.80
C VAL A 115 4.77 -2.93 -8.28
N TYR A 116 5.63 -2.12 -7.67
CA TYR A 116 5.68 -1.93 -6.23
C TYR A 116 4.93 -0.65 -5.87
N GLN A 117 4.06 -0.76 -4.87
CA GLN A 117 3.37 0.37 -4.25
C GLN A 117 3.97 0.57 -2.86
N LEU A 118 4.59 1.73 -2.61
CA LEU A 118 5.23 2.06 -1.34
C LEU A 118 4.50 3.27 -0.74
N TRP A 119 3.87 3.09 0.41
CA TRP A 119 3.18 4.17 1.11
C TRP A 119 4.07 4.80 2.17
N GLU A 120 4.04 6.15 2.25
CA GLU A 120 4.70 6.90 3.31
C GLU A 120 4.08 6.55 4.68
N TYR A 121 2.77 6.32 4.71
CA TYR A 121 2.05 5.95 5.91
C TYR A 121 2.49 4.57 6.42
N ASN A 122 3.06 4.54 7.63
CA ASN A 122 3.60 3.34 8.30
C ASN A 122 4.61 2.54 7.47
N GLN A 123 5.23 3.13 6.45
CA GLN A 123 6.24 2.51 5.58
C GLN A 123 5.76 1.16 4.97
N ASN A 124 4.48 1.09 4.66
CA ASN A 124 3.89 -0.10 4.07
C ASN A 124 4.20 -0.22 2.58
N TRP A 125 4.21 -1.43 2.10
CA TRP A 125 4.40 -1.69 0.69
C TRP A 125 3.59 -2.90 0.22
N ARG A 126 3.30 -2.95 -1.07
CA ARG A 126 2.62 -4.03 -1.77
C ARG A 126 3.33 -4.29 -3.08
N GLN A 127 3.37 -5.55 -3.49
CA GLN A 127 3.89 -6.00 -4.77
C GLN A 127 2.73 -6.49 -5.63
N ILE A 128 2.74 -6.10 -6.90
CA ILE A 128 1.84 -6.59 -7.94
C ILE A 128 2.72 -7.34 -8.94
N ALA A 129 2.55 -8.65 -9.07
CA ALA A 129 3.29 -9.44 -10.05
C ALA A 129 2.65 -9.30 -11.43
N LEU A 130 3.46 -9.07 -12.46
CA LEU A 130 2.96 -8.83 -13.82
C LEU A 130 3.00 -10.10 -14.67
N ASN A 131 1.93 -10.30 -15.45
CA ASN A 131 1.85 -11.35 -16.47
C ASN A 131 2.08 -12.77 -15.95
N VAL A 132 1.78 -13.01 -14.69
CA VAL A 132 1.79 -14.34 -14.07
C VAL A 132 0.37 -14.79 -13.74
N PRO A 133 0.09 -16.10 -13.71
CA PRO A 133 -1.20 -16.58 -13.24
C PRO A 133 -1.36 -16.30 -11.73
N PRO A 134 -2.59 -16.09 -11.25
CA PRO A 134 -2.83 -15.99 -9.82
C PRO A 134 -2.49 -17.31 -9.11
N ASP A 135 -2.03 -17.20 -7.87
CA ASP A 135 -1.83 -18.36 -7.00
C ASP A 135 -3.20 -18.97 -6.67
N PRO A 136 -3.41 -20.28 -6.91
CA PRO A 136 -4.69 -20.92 -6.61
C PRO A 136 -4.96 -21.10 -5.10
N ASP A 137 -3.94 -21.03 -4.25
CA ASP A 137 -4.05 -21.16 -2.79
C ASP A 137 -3.17 -20.09 -2.09
N PRO A 138 -3.50 -18.81 -2.24
CA PRO A 138 -2.65 -17.74 -1.77
C PRO A 138 -2.68 -17.61 -0.25
N ALA A 139 -1.51 -17.44 0.35
CA ALA A 139 -1.42 -17.12 1.78
C ALA A 139 -2.16 -15.82 2.10
N LEU A 140 -2.84 -15.78 3.25
CA LEU A 140 -3.52 -14.56 3.70
C LEU A 140 -2.53 -13.48 4.12
N THR A 141 -2.62 -12.32 3.50
CA THR A 141 -1.79 -11.16 3.79
C THR A 141 -2.62 -9.91 4.11
N TRP A 142 -2.00 -8.86 4.61
CA TRP A 142 -2.67 -7.58 4.87
C TRP A 142 -3.05 -6.83 3.58
N TYR A 143 -2.32 -7.09 2.49
CA TYR A 143 -2.44 -6.35 1.23
C TYR A 143 -2.89 -7.22 0.06
N GLY A 144 -3.28 -8.46 0.33
CA GLY A 144 -3.65 -9.46 -0.66
C GLY A 144 -2.45 -9.95 -1.48
N ASN A 145 -2.73 -10.93 -2.34
CA ASN A 145 -1.81 -11.41 -3.37
C ASN A 145 -2.31 -10.86 -4.70
N ALA A 146 -1.52 -9.99 -5.31
CA ALA A 146 -1.93 -9.20 -6.47
C ALA A 146 -1.19 -9.63 -7.72
N VAL A 147 -1.93 -9.87 -8.78
CA VAL A 147 -1.42 -10.07 -10.13
C VAL A 147 -1.94 -8.97 -11.05
N GLY A 148 -1.11 -8.49 -11.95
CA GLY A 148 -1.42 -7.41 -12.86
C GLY A 148 -1.27 -7.81 -14.31
N LYS A 149 -2.17 -7.29 -15.15
CA LYS A 149 -2.11 -7.43 -16.60
C LYS A 149 -2.43 -6.11 -17.27
N TRP A 150 -1.66 -5.75 -18.27
CA TRP A 150 -1.93 -4.57 -19.08
C TRP A 150 -3.06 -4.82 -20.09
N GLU A 151 -4.01 -3.92 -20.11
CA GLU A 151 -5.07 -3.81 -21.14
C GLU A 151 -4.95 -2.43 -21.80
N GLY A 152 -4.17 -2.35 -22.88
CA GLY A 152 -3.79 -1.07 -23.47
C GLY A 152 -2.99 -0.23 -22.46
N ASP A 153 -3.45 0.97 -22.17
CA ASP A 153 -2.81 1.90 -21.21
C ASP A 153 -3.27 1.71 -19.76
N THR A 154 -4.09 0.70 -19.48
CA THR A 154 -4.63 0.44 -18.15
C THR A 154 -3.99 -0.82 -17.57
N LEU A 155 -3.40 -0.71 -16.39
CA LEU A 155 -3.01 -1.87 -15.59
C LEU A 155 -4.22 -2.37 -14.81
N VAL A 156 -4.71 -3.56 -15.16
CA VAL A 156 -5.76 -4.26 -14.42
C VAL A 156 -5.10 -5.15 -13.39
N VAL A 157 -5.41 -4.93 -12.12
CA VAL A 157 -4.87 -5.69 -11.00
C VAL A 157 -5.98 -6.51 -10.38
N ASP A 158 -5.76 -7.81 -10.29
CA ASP A 158 -6.62 -8.78 -9.63
C ASP A 158 -5.97 -9.24 -8.33
N SER A 159 -6.70 -9.25 -7.22
CA SER A 159 -6.11 -9.60 -5.93
C SER A 159 -7.09 -10.26 -4.97
N VAL A 160 -6.58 -11.31 -4.30
CA VAL A 160 -7.28 -12.17 -3.35
C VAL A 160 -6.36 -12.49 -2.15
N GLY A 161 -6.85 -13.27 -1.18
CA GLY A 161 -6.04 -13.73 -0.06
C GLY A 161 -5.80 -12.65 0.99
N TYR A 162 -6.86 -11.98 1.40
CA TYR A 162 -6.82 -10.91 2.42
C TYR A 162 -7.10 -11.45 3.82
N LYS A 163 -6.36 -10.97 4.82
CA LYS A 163 -6.73 -11.13 6.23
C LYS A 163 -7.98 -10.33 6.53
N ASP A 164 -8.96 -10.94 7.18
CA ASP A 164 -10.26 -10.35 7.54
C ASP A 164 -10.23 -9.48 8.81
N SER A 165 -9.05 -9.29 9.39
CA SER A 165 -8.83 -8.45 10.57
C SER A 165 -8.62 -6.98 10.25
N THR A 166 -8.87 -6.55 9.01
CA THR A 166 -8.83 -5.15 8.58
C THR A 166 -10.20 -4.66 8.16
N TRP A 167 -10.28 -3.36 7.86
CA TRP A 167 -11.47 -2.74 7.29
C TRP A 167 -11.22 -2.29 5.85
N LEU A 168 -12.27 -2.21 5.05
CA LEU A 168 -12.19 -1.67 3.69
C LEU A 168 -11.87 -0.17 3.66
N ASP A 169 -12.25 0.56 4.73
CA ASP A 169 -12.02 2.00 4.89
C ASP A 169 -11.89 2.41 6.36
N ALA A 170 -11.73 3.70 6.61
CA ALA A 170 -11.59 4.25 7.96
C ALA A 170 -12.91 4.32 8.77
N ARG A 171 -14.05 3.99 8.15
CA ARG A 171 -15.39 4.06 8.79
C ARG A 171 -15.80 2.73 9.42
N GLY A 172 -15.00 1.66 9.25
CA GLY A 172 -15.29 0.36 9.84
C GLY A 172 -16.02 -0.62 8.92
N LEU A 173 -15.97 -0.42 7.60
CA LEU A 173 -16.56 -1.36 6.65
C LEU A 173 -15.82 -2.70 6.70
N PRO A 174 -16.50 -3.79 7.11
CA PRO A 174 -15.86 -5.10 7.24
C PRO A 174 -15.76 -5.84 5.92
N HIS A 175 -14.90 -6.83 5.88
CA HIS A 175 -14.83 -7.85 4.84
C HIS A 175 -14.51 -9.22 5.42
N THR A 176 -14.61 -10.26 4.60
CA THR A 176 -14.16 -11.62 4.91
C THR A 176 -12.87 -11.95 4.16
N GLN A 177 -12.34 -13.14 4.39
CA GLN A 177 -11.18 -13.65 3.65
C GLN A 177 -11.50 -13.91 2.16
N ASP A 178 -12.79 -13.98 1.80
CA ASP A 178 -13.25 -14.10 0.40
C ASP A 178 -13.18 -12.77 -0.36
N LEU A 179 -12.61 -11.72 0.25
CA LEU A 179 -12.44 -10.44 -0.43
C LEU A 179 -11.66 -10.62 -1.74
N HIS A 180 -12.29 -10.19 -2.83
CA HIS A 180 -11.71 -10.13 -4.16
C HIS A 180 -11.76 -8.69 -4.66
N LEU A 181 -10.62 -8.15 -5.05
CA LEU A 181 -10.52 -6.78 -5.55
C LEU A 181 -9.99 -6.77 -6.97
N VAL A 182 -10.63 -5.98 -7.81
CA VAL A 182 -10.16 -5.64 -9.16
C VAL A 182 -9.92 -4.15 -9.23
N GLU A 183 -8.71 -3.76 -9.55
CA GLU A 183 -8.29 -2.37 -9.68
C GLU A 183 -7.97 -2.05 -11.13
N ARG A 184 -8.19 -0.81 -11.55
CA ARG A 184 -7.81 -0.31 -12.86
C ARG A 184 -6.99 0.97 -12.67
N ILE A 185 -5.72 0.92 -13.05
CA ILE A 185 -4.75 2.01 -12.88
C ILE A 185 -4.37 2.52 -14.27
N HIS A 186 -4.61 3.80 -14.53
CA HIS A 186 -4.34 4.46 -15.82
C HIS A 186 -3.88 5.91 -15.62
#